data_39728a7a2da2a4032abee1a77854e41f
#
_entry.id   39728a7a2da2a4032abee1a77854e41f
#
_cell.length_a   1.000
_cell.length_b   1.000
_cell.length_c   1.000
_cell.angle_alpha   90.00
_cell.angle_beta   90.00
_cell.angle_gamma   90.00
#
_symmetry.space_group_name_H-M   'P 1'
#
loop_
_entity.id
_entity.type
_entity.pdbx_description
1 polymer ?
#
loop_
_entity_poly.entity_id
_entity_poly.type
_entity_poly.pdbx_seq_one_letter_code
_entity_poly.pdbx_strand_id
1 'polypeptide(L)'
;MKRRFSIPWDDLSPLLDGMSAIDSPRLEIRSLEDADDFLESYGYDWRITEDREELEKLRTESIDFIERDLLFDEPQLVIPREVRTEQDIRKLLLWSSDMTYPERQRWAWVIFRVIHIFSHSSSYFDEKYGDAIREQILGRFRPHVFSDGDAISLGTGPGSVSLSAFDIRGRKARTSAALKLLHKRDAGGSEIFDWVGVRLVTHDRYDALRVVRYLREHNVVNFMQVQPGRTRNTLIDIDRIEDELVELNELARAGKLPDYMVESELRKRVNQHNYPSPPEKSYNPNSSLAYHSIQFTCMQRIHVRDRDNMIVSAFFDRLPVRGNPMVKALRAYADRLEPNSDVRFLFPFELQILDQHSYELSRSGLASHHVYKERQRQRVKERLLGESIRRAAE
;
A
#
# COMPACT_ATOMS: atom_id res chain seq x y z
N MET A 1 50.62 -12.58 -10.26
CA MET A 1 49.58 -13.36 -10.96
C MET A 1 48.71 -12.38 -11.75
N LYS A 2 48.59 -12.51 -13.07
CA LYS A 2 47.66 -11.69 -13.86
C LYS A 2 46.24 -12.09 -13.43
N ARG A 3 45.47 -11.14 -12.87
CA ARG A 3 44.04 -11.36 -12.58
C ARG A 3 43.35 -11.73 -13.91
N ARG A 4 42.79 -12.94 -14.01
CA ARG A 4 41.93 -13.31 -15.14
C ARG A 4 40.70 -12.40 -15.10
N PHE A 5 40.31 -11.87 -16.23
CA PHE A 5 39.07 -11.14 -16.38
C PHE A 5 37.90 -12.07 -15.94
N SER A 6 37.05 -11.60 -15.06
CA SER A 6 35.83 -12.28 -14.65
C SER A 6 34.72 -11.24 -14.50
N ILE A 7 33.53 -11.62 -14.82
CA ILE A 7 32.32 -10.80 -14.58
C ILE A 7 31.69 -11.32 -13.28
N PRO A 8 31.40 -10.43 -12.32
CA PRO A 8 30.75 -10.82 -11.06
C PRO A 8 29.24 -11.08 -11.30
N TRP A 9 28.92 -12.21 -11.91
CA TRP A 9 27.56 -12.54 -12.33
C TRP A 9 26.57 -12.55 -11.14
N ASP A 10 26.97 -13.05 -9.97
CA ASP A 10 26.13 -13.12 -8.78
C ASP A 10 25.67 -11.74 -8.31
N ASP A 11 26.50 -10.71 -8.52
CA ASP A 11 26.20 -9.34 -8.13
C ASP A 11 25.40 -8.58 -9.24
N LEU A 12 25.58 -8.97 -10.50
CA LEU A 12 24.92 -8.33 -11.64
C LEU A 12 23.59 -8.99 -12.03
N SER A 13 23.45 -10.29 -11.81
CA SER A 13 22.23 -11.04 -12.14
C SER A 13 20.96 -10.42 -11.58
N PRO A 14 20.90 -9.98 -10.29
CA PRO A 14 19.70 -9.36 -9.78
C PRO A 14 19.24 -8.14 -10.58
N LEU A 15 20.21 -7.33 -11.06
CA LEU A 15 19.92 -6.14 -11.87
C LEU A 15 19.52 -6.53 -13.31
N LEU A 16 20.22 -7.48 -13.90
CA LEU A 16 19.98 -7.91 -15.30
C LEU A 16 18.69 -8.70 -15.44
N ASP A 17 18.32 -9.45 -14.43
CA ASP A 17 17.10 -10.26 -14.36
C ASP A 17 15.88 -9.46 -13.85
N GLY A 18 16.06 -8.16 -13.55
CA GLY A 18 14.99 -7.30 -13.03
C GLY A 18 14.51 -7.68 -11.63
N MET A 19 15.38 -8.31 -10.84
CA MET A 19 15.06 -8.68 -9.45
C MET A 19 15.21 -7.48 -8.51
N SER A 20 14.57 -7.56 -7.36
CA SER A 20 14.69 -6.54 -6.33
C SER A 20 16.11 -6.52 -5.76
N ALA A 21 16.68 -5.32 -5.55
CA ALA A 21 17.99 -5.15 -4.92
C ALA A 21 18.10 -5.83 -3.54
N ILE A 22 16.97 -5.99 -2.83
CA ILE A 22 16.95 -6.70 -1.54
C ILE A 22 17.14 -8.23 -1.67
N ASP A 23 17.05 -8.79 -2.87
CA ASP A 23 17.33 -10.20 -3.12
C ASP A 23 18.81 -10.46 -3.41
N SER A 24 19.63 -9.41 -3.55
CA SER A 24 21.08 -9.53 -3.63
C SER A 24 21.65 -10.22 -2.36
N PRO A 25 22.64 -11.10 -2.49
CA PRO A 25 23.20 -11.82 -1.35
C PRO A 25 23.99 -10.89 -0.39
N ARG A 26 24.54 -9.80 -0.91
CA ARG A 26 25.35 -8.84 -0.15
C ARG A 26 25.51 -7.52 -0.91
N LEU A 27 26.08 -6.52 -0.21
CA LEU A 27 26.64 -5.31 -0.82
C LEU A 27 28.16 -5.46 -1.03
N GLU A 28 28.77 -4.56 -1.80
CA GLU A 28 30.22 -4.48 -1.99
C GLU A 28 30.78 -3.17 -1.42
N ILE A 29 30.60 -2.95 -0.13
CA ILE A 29 31.14 -1.81 0.63
C ILE A 29 32.42 -2.25 1.32
N ARG A 30 33.56 -1.58 1.07
CA ARG A 30 34.89 -1.97 1.53
C ARG A 30 35.49 -1.00 2.54
N SER A 31 34.99 0.24 2.58
CA SER A 31 35.45 1.31 3.44
C SER A 31 34.29 2.19 3.92
N LEU A 32 34.54 3.05 4.90
CA LEU A 32 33.54 4.06 5.30
C LEU A 32 33.33 5.10 4.19
N GLU A 33 34.33 5.35 3.36
CA GLU A 33 34.22 6.23 2.18
C GLU A 33 33.25 5.64 1.15
N ASP A 34 33.37 4.33 0.82
CA ASP A 34 32.42 3.63 -0.06
C ASP A 34 31.00 3.68 0.56
N ALA A 35 30.88 3.63 1.88
CA ALA A 35 29.59 3.73 2.54
C ALA A 35 28.99 5.14 2.45
N ASP A 36 29.83 6.18 2.56
CA ASP A 36 29.39 7.57 2.36
C ASP A 36 28.93 7.79 0.91
N ASP A 37 29.69 7.32 -0.09
CA ASP A 37 29.32 7.39 -1.50
C ASP A 37 28.01 6.64 -1.77
N PHE A 38 27.82 5.49 -1.13
CA PHE A 38 26.58 4.71 -1.24
C PHE A 38 25.39 5.48 -0.67
N LEU A 39 25.55 6.11 0.50
CA LEU A 39 24.50 6.92 1.13
C LEU A 39 24.17 8.15 0.29
N GLU A 40 25.18 8.83 -0.29
CA GLU A 40 24.96 9.95 -1.20
C GLU A 40 24.15 9.51 -2.45
N SER A 41 24.42 8.33 -3.01
CA SER A 41 23.63 7.78 -4.11
C SER A 41 22.20 7.45 -3.72
N TYR A 42 21.95 7.23 -2.44
CA TYR A 42 20.61 7.02 -1.84
C TYR A 42 19.89 8.32 -1.51
N GLY A 43 20.60 9.47 -1.58
CA GLY A 43 20.06 10.79 -1.28
C GLY A 43 20.31 11.26 0.16
N TYR A 44 21.18 10.60 0.91
CA TYR A 44 21.57 10.99 2.28
C TYR A 44 23.02 11.45 2.33
N ASP A 45 23.29 12.61 2.95
CA ASP A 45 24.64 13.09 3.22
C ASP A 45 24.97 12.89 4.71
N TRP A 46 25.90 11.97 4.99
CA TRP A 46 26.31 11.66 6.37
C TRP A 46 26.87 12.87 7.15
N ARG A 47 27.30 13.93 6.45
CA ARG A 47 27.75 15.19 7.05
C ARG A 47 26.61 16.04 7.61
N ILE A 48 25.38 15.82 7.10
CA ILE A 48 24.16 16.52 7.51
C ILE A 48 23.56 15.83 8.74
N THR A 49 23.27 16.61 9.79
CA THR A 49 22.76 16.06 11.06
C THR A 49 21.37 15.47 10.89
N GLU A 50 20.50 16.15 10.15
CA GLU A 50 19.13 15.75 9.87
C GLU A 50 19.08 14.38 9.15
N ASP A 51 19.98 14.16 8.20
CA ASP A 51 20.06 12.89 7.46
C ASP A 51 20.52 11.76 8.38
N ARG A 52 21.48 12.01 9.27
CA ARG A 52 21.92 11.03 10.28
C ARG A 52 20.80 10.67 11.25
N GLU A 53 20.04 11.66 11.71
CA GLU A 53 18.90 11.45 12.62
C GLU A 53 17.79 10.64 11.93
N GLU A 54 17.51 10.91 10.65
CA GLU A 54 16.55 10.14 9.86
C GLU A 54 17.01 8.69 9.68
N LEU A 55 18.28 8.46 9.31
CA LEU A 55 18.84 7.13 9.14
C LEU A 55 18.82 6.33 10.44
N GLU A 56 19.15 6.97 11.59
CA GLU A 56 19.10 6.33 12.91
C GLU A 56 17.65 5.97 13.30
N LYS A 57 16.70 6.83 13.00
CA LYS A 57 15.27 6.54 13.18
C LYS A 57 14.85 5.35 12.35
N LEU A 58 15.20 5.32 11.05
CA LEU A 58 14.91 4.21 10.15
C LEU A 58 15.53 2.90 10.65
N ARG A 59 16.77 2.95 11.15
CA ARG A 59 17.47 1.81 11.74
C ARG A 59 16.72 1.26 12.96
N THR A 60 16.35 2.15 13.87
CA THR A 60 15.65 1.78 15.11
C THR A 60 14.28 1.17 14.81
N GLU A 61 13.51 1.82 13.94
CA GLU A 61 12.21 1.29 13.50
C GLU A 61 12.35 -0.08 12.80
N SER A 62 13.43 -0.27 12.03
CA SER A 62 13.70 -1.54 11.34
C SER A 62 14.03 -2.67 12.30
N ILE A 63 14.84 -2.41 13.31
CA ILE A 63 15.18 -3.37 14.37
C ILE A 63 13.92 -3.74 15.16
N ASP A 64 13.13 -2.75 15.58
CA ASP A 64 11.86 -2.95 16.29
C ASP A 64 10.89 -3.80 15.47
N PHE A 65 10.79 -3.54 14.16
CA PHE A 65 9.96 -4.35 13.26
C PHE A 65 10.46 -5.81 13.16
N ILE A 66 11.77 -6.01 13.01
CA ILE A 66 12.35 -7.35 12.95
C ILE A 66 12.03 -8.09 14.26
N GLU A 67 12.31 -7.50 15.41
CA GLU A 67 12.12 -8.15 16.71
C GLU A 67 10.64 -8.43 17.02
N ARG A 68 9.74 -7.46 16.79
CA ARG A 68 8.32 -7.57 17.18
C ARG A 68 7.45 -8.26 16.15
N ASP A 69 7.75 -8.08 14.87
CA ASP A 69 6.88 -8.58 13.80
C ASP A 69 7.43 -9.85 13.13
N LEU A 70 8.75 -10.06 13.11
CA LEU A 70 9.34 -11.22 12.45
C LEU A 70 9.88 -12.28 13.41
N LEU A 71 10.44 -11.88 14.57
CA LEU A 71 11.08 -12.80 15.50
C LEU A 71 10.25 -13.16 16.74
N PHE A 72 9.04 -12.61 16.90
CA PHE A 72 8.24 -12.81 18.11
C PHE A 72 7.92 -14.28 18.42
N ASP A 73 7.89 -15.15 17.41
CA ASP A 73 7.65 -16.59 17.48
C ASP A 73 8.91 -17.43 17.20
N GLU A 74 10.09 -16.79 17.10
CA GLU A 74 11.39 -17.41 16.82
C GLU A 74 12.43 -17.06 17.91
N PRO A 75 12.22 -17.49 19.17
CA PRO A 75 13.06 -17.07 20.30
C PRO A 75 14.53 -17.47 20.18
N GLN A 76 14.84 -18.45 19.32
CA GLN A 76 16.20 -18.90 19.01
C GLN A 76 16.95 -17.93 18.06
N LEU A 77 16.23 -17.07 17.35
CA LEU A 77 16.84 -16.08 16.46
C LEU A 77 16.95 -14.73 17.18
N VAL A 78 18.16 -14.32 17.44
CA VAL A 78 18.46 -13.06 18.14
C VAL A 78 19.43 -12.24 17.30
N ILE A 79 19.14 -10.95 17.14
CA ILE A 79 20.09 -10.02 16.51
C ILE A 79 21.32 -9.91 17.40
N PRO A 80 22.55 -10.19 16.90
CA PRO A 80 23.78 -10.04 17.68
C PRO A 80 23.86 -8.66 18.32
N ARG A 81 24.28 -8.62 19.60
CA ARG A 81 24.31 -7.37 20.38
C ARG A 81 25.08 -6.26 19.67
N GLU A 82 26.24 -6.59 19.06
CA GLU A 82 27.06 -5.62 18.32
C GLU A 82 26.30 -4.98 17.16
N VAL A 83 25.53 -5.77 16.39
CA VAL A 83 24.73 -5.30 15.26
C VAL A 83 23.52 -4.48 15.74
N ARG A 84 22.86 -4.96 16.81
CA ARG A 84 21.69 -4.31 17.39
C ARG A 84 22.00 -2.93 17.94
N THR A 85 23.18 -2.74 18.56
CA THR A 85 23.56 -1.50 19.26
C THR A 85 24.39 -0.55 18.43
N GLU A 86 24.86 -0.94 17.23
CA GLU A 86 25.61 -0.04 16.36
C GLU A 86 24.70 1.05 15.79
N GLN A 87 25.07 2.30 16.02
CA GLN A 87 24.31 3.48 15.58
C GLN A 87 24.80 4.04 14.24
N ASP A 88 26.09 3.80 13.92
CA ASP A 88 26.64 4.25 12.64
C ASP A 88 26.21 3.30 11.52
N ILE A 89 25.25 3.74 10.70
CA ILE A 89 24.73 2.94 9.59
C ILE A 89 25.80 2.57 8.57
N ARG A 90 26.86 3.35 8.44
CA ARG A 90 28.00 3.07 7.54
C ARG A 90 28.71 1.79 7.94
N LYS A 91 28.81 1.54 9.27
CA LYS A 91 29.36 0.28 9.76
C LYS A 91 28.44 -0.91 9.46
N LEU A 92 27.13 -0.72 9.56
CA LEU A 92 26.18 -1.77 9.15
C LEU A 92 26.30 -2.08 7.66
N LEU A 93 26.47 -1.06 6.80
CA LEU A 93 26.77 -1.23 5.38
C LEU A 93 28.06 -2.00 5.15
N LEU A 94 29.13 -1.63 5.84
CA LEU A 94 30.42 -2.31 5.78
C LEU A 94 30.30 -3.78 6.25
N TRP A 95 29.62 -4.02 7.35
CA TRP A 95 29.40 -5.37 7.88
C TRP A 95 28.53 -6.22 6.97
N SER A 96 27.57 -5.64 6.26
CA SER A 96 26.75 -6.36 5.30
C SER A 96 27.54 -6.91 4.09
N SER A 97 28.76 -6.41 3.90
CA SER A 97 29.68 -6.82 2.84
C SER A 97 30.81 -7.75 3.35
N ASP A 98 31.00 -7.85 4.68
CA ASP A 98 32.11 -8.59 5.29
C ASP A 98 31.74 -10.07 5.55
N MET A 99 32.19 -10.94 4.63
CA MET A 99 31.97 -12.39 4.71
C MET A 99 32.83 -13.08 5.77
N THR A 100 33.76 -12.38 6.43
CA THR A 100 34.62 -12.95 7.48
C THR A 100 33.81 -13.35 8.72
N TYR A 101 32.73 -12.62 8.97
CA TYR A 101 31.81 -12.87 10.08
C TYR A 101 30.37 -13.09 9.53
N PRO A 102 30.05 -14.31 9.08
CA PRO A 102 28.81 -14.56 8.34
C PRO A 102 27.51 -14.25 9.09
N GLU A 103 27.50 -14.41 10.42
CA GLU A 103 26.33 -14.08 11.23
C GLU A 103 26.12 -12.56 11.32
N ARG A 104 27.19 -11.81 11.62
CA ARG A 104 27.16 -10.35 11.63
C ARG A 104 26.76 -9.79 10.27
N GLN A 105 27.35 -10.31 9.20
CA GLN A 105 27.05 -9.93 7.82
C GLN A 105 25.57 -10.09 7.51
N ARG A 106 25.00 -11.26 7.81
CA ARG A 106 23.58 -11.54 7.55
C ARG A 106 22.65 -10.60 8.28
N TRP A 107 22.87 -10.39 9.58
CA TRP A 107 22.01 -9.51 10.36
C TRP A 107 22.15 -8.04 9.95
N ALA A 108 23.34 -7.56 9.67
CA ALA A 108 23.54 -6.23 9.13
C ALA A 108 22.81 -6.06 7.79
N TRP A 109 22.88 -7.08 6.92
CA TRP A 109 22.17 -7.09 5.63
C TRP A 109 20.65 -7.16 5.78
N VAL A 110 20.14 -7.98 6.70
CA VAL A 110 18.69 -8.04 7.01
C VAL A 110 18.17 -6.68 7.48
N ILE A 111 18.87 -6.04 8.41
CA ILE A 111 18.48 -4.71 8.89
C ILE A 111 18.48 -3.70 7.75
N PHE A 112 19.51 -3.69 6.91
CA PHE A 112 19.59 -2.77 5.78
C PHE A 112 18.47 -2.99 4.76
N ARG A 113 18.13 -4.24 4.44
CA ARG A 113 16.98 -4.57 3.58
C ARG A 113 15.67 -4.00 4.11
N VAL A 114 15.48 -4.04 5.43
CA VAL A 114 14.29 -3.47 6.07
C VAL A 114 14.35 -1.94 6.03
N ILE A 115 15.53 -1.33 6.31
CA ILE A 115 15.73 0.13 6.16
C ILE A 115 15.38 0.59 4.76
N HIS A 116 15.87 -0.11 3.72
CA HIS A 116 15.54 0.18 2.33
C HIS A 116 14.03 0.21 2.09
N ILE A 117 13.32 -0.80 2.59
CA ILE A 117 11.87 -0.84 2.44
C ILE A 117 11.18 0.26 3.25
N PHE A 118 11.67 0.57 4.46
CA PHE A 118 11.09 1.65 5.26
C PHE A 118 11.32 3.03 4.62
N SER A 119 12.51 3.29 4.06
CA SER A 119 12.79 4.54 3.34
C SER A 119 11.89 4.71 2.11
N HIS A 120 11.54 3.62 1.42
CA HIS A 120 10.63 3.63 0.26
C HIS A 120 9.16 3.45 0.61
N SER A 121 8.81 3.05 1.83
CA SER A 121 7.42 2.81 2.25
C SER A 121 6.70 4.05 2.75
N SER A 122 7.42 5.14 3.04
CA SER A 122 6.82 6.41 3.39
C SER A 122 6.57 7.23 2.13
N SER A 123 5.30 7.53 1.87
CA SER A 123 4.97 8.54 0.88
C SER A 123 5.08 9.90 1.56
N TYR A 124 5.95 10.77 1.08
CA TYR A 124 6.01 12.18 1.53
C TYR A 124 4.62 12.83 1.52
N PHE A 125 3.83 12.53 0.50
CA PHE A 125 2.48 13.05 0.39
C PHE A 125 1.54 12.52 1.47
N ASP A 126 1.67 11.23 1.87
CA ASP A 126 0.84 10.66 2.94
C ASP A 126 1.25 11.21 4.32
N GLU A 127 2.53 11.39 4.56
CA GLU A 127 3.02 11.97 5.82
C GLU A 127 2.60 13.44 5.97
N LYS A 128 2.79 14.24 4.93
CA LYS A 128 2.51 15.68 4.96
C LYS A 128 1.02 16.02 4.76
N TYR A 129 0.33 15.30 3.91
CA TYR A 129 -1.02 15.63 3.47
C TYR A 129 -2.05 14.52 3.71
N GLY A 130 -1.72 13.47 4.46
CA GLY A 130 -2.54 12.27 4.62
C GLY A 130 -3.98 12.55 5.05
N ASP A 131 -4.17 13.46 6.00
CA ASP A 131 -5.53 13.84 6.45
C ASP A 131 -6.31 14.57 5.34
N ALA A 132 -5.66 15.51 4.63
CA ALA A 132 -6.28 16.23 3.53
C ALA A 132 -6.61 15.31 2.34
N ILE A 133 -5.72 14.34 2.05
CA ILE A 133 -5.95 13.30 1.04
C ILE A 133 -7.18 12.48 1.42
N ARG A 134 -7.21 11.97 2.66
CA ARG A 134 -8.30 11.16 3.17
C ARG A 134 -9.63 11.92 3.13
N GLU A 135 -9.66 13.15 3.62
CA GLU A 135 -10.88 13.98 3.62
C GLU A 135 -11.41 14.22 2.20
N GLN A 136 -10.55 14.48 1.22
CA GLN A 136 -10.98 14.70 -0.16
C GLN A 136 -11.50 13.41 -0.82
N ILE A 137 -10.89 12.25 -0.54
CA ILE A 137 -11.37 10.96 -1.03
C ILE A 137 -12.73 10.64 -0.40
N LEU A 138 -12.84 10.71 0.93
CA LEU A 138 -14.06 10.40 1.65
C LEU A 138 -15.19 11.40 1.38
N GLY A 139 -14.83 12.66 1.13
CA GLY A 139 -15.76 13.71 0.73
C GLY A 139 -16.54 13.38 -0.55
N ARG A 140 -16.06 12.43 -1.39
CA ARG A 140 -16.78 11.93 -2.55
C ARG A 140 -17.90 10.96 -2.17
N PHE A 141 -17.74 10.22 -1.09
CA PHE A 141 -18.68 9.17 -0.65
C PHE A 141 -19.71 9.71 0.35
N ARG A 142 -19.30 10.58 1.29
CA ARG A 142 -20.17 11.08 2.36
C ARG A 142 -21.52 11.66 1.91
N PRO A 143 -21.62 12.44 0.82
CA PRO A 143 -22.90 12.95 0.34
C PRO A 143 -23.86 11.89 -0.18
N HIS A 144 -23.34 10.67 -0.40
CA HIS A 144 -24.08 9.56 -0.96
C HIS A 144 -24.37 8.44 0.05
N VAL A 145 -23.78 8.48 1.25
CA VAL A 145 -23.99 7.47 2.28
C VAL A 145 -24.90 8.05 3.36
N PHE A 146 -26.04 7.43 3.53
CA PHE A 146 -27.08 7.84 4.48
C PHE A 146 -27.23 6.78 5.56
N SER A 147 -27.35 7.21 6.81
CA SER A 147 -27.59 6.33 7.95
C SER A 147 -28.86 6.78 8.68
N ASP A 148 -29.75 5.83 8.94
CA ASP A 148 -30.95 6.02 9.73
C ASP A 148 -31.05 4.87 10.76
N GLY A 149 -30.66 5.16 11.99
CA GLY A 149 -30.43 4.12 13.00
C GLY A 149 -29.36 3.15 12.55
N ASP A 150 -29.69 1.86 12.51
CA ASP A 150 -28.79 0.79 12.07
C ASP A 150 -28.82 0.58 10.54
N ALA A 151 -29.74 1.24 9.83
CA ALA A 151 -29.84 1.11 8.38
C ALA A 151 -28.85 2.05 7.66
N ILE A 152 -28.08 1.50 6.75
CA ILE A 152 -27.14 2.26 5.91
C ILE A 152 -27.60 2.11 4.46
N SER A 153 -27.59 3.21 3.71
CA SER A 153 -27.90 3.19 2.28
C SER A 153 -26.93 4.04 1.47
N LEU A 154 -26.70 3.60 0.25
CA LEU A 154 -26.02 4.37 -0.79
C LEU A 154 -27.11 5.05 -1.64
N GLY A 155 -27.23 6.36 -1.51
CA GLY A 155 -28.30 7.14 -2.13
C GLY A 155 -29.61 7.14 -1.35
N THR A 156 -30.55 7.94 -1.85
CA THR A 156 -31.93 8.05 -1.35
C THR A 156 -32.93 7.84 -2.49
N GLY A 157 -34.13 7.37 -2.17
CA GLY A 157 -35.19 7.18 -3.14
C GLY A 157 -35.05 5.90 -4.00
N PRO A 158 -35.71 5.83 -5.18
CA PRO A 158 -35.90 4.58 -5.92
C PRO A 158 -34.62 3.90 -6.43
N GLY A 159 -33.54 4.64 -6.58
CA GLY A 159 -32.23 4.10 -7.05
C GLY A 159 -31.27 3.75 -5.90
N SER A 160 -31.67 3.94 -4.66
CA SER A 160 -30.80 3.67 -3.50
C SER A 160 -30.49 2.17 -3.36
N VAL A 161 -29.33 1.90 -2.77
CA VAL A 161 -28.90 0.54 -2.45
C VAL A 161 -28.67 0.42 -0.96
N SER A 162 -29.39 -0.51 -0.30
CA SER A 162 -29.16 -0.82 1.11
C SER A 162 -27.81 -1.50 1.28
N LEU A 163 -27.07 -1.06 2.30
CA LEU A 163 -25.77 -1.60 2.65
C LEU A 163 -25.84 -2.27 4.03
N SER A 164 -25.14 -3.39 4.14
CA SER A 164 -24.91 -4.07 5.43
C SER A 164 -23.82 -3.37 6.23
N ALA A 165 -22.82 -2.76 5.57
CA ALA A 165 -21.80 -1.94 6.22
C ALA A 165 -21.16 -0.96 5.23
N PHE A 166 -20.64 0.14 5.78
CA PHE A 166 -19.76 1.08 5.10
C PHE A 166 -18.51 1.29 5.95
N ASP A 167 -17.40 0.72 5.52
CA ASP A 167 -16.15 0.76 6.26
C ASP A 167 -15.14 1.67 5.58
N ILE A 168 -14.48 2.50 6.37
CA ILE A 168 -13.34 3.29 5.95
C ILE A 168 -12.11 2.71 6.63
N ARG A 169 -11.19 2.18 5.83
CA ARG A 169 -9.93 1.71 6.38
C ARG A 169 -9.11 2.90 6.89
N GLY A 170 -8.59 2.76 8.09
CA GLY A 170 -7.67 3.71 8.69
C GLY A 170 -6.36 3.82 7.88
N ARG A 171 -5.55 4.82 8.25
CA ARG A 171 -4.20 4.97 7.71
C ARG A 171 -3.43 3.65 7.90
N LYS A 172 -2.81 3.19 6.83
CA LYS A 172 -2.05 1.94 6.86
C LYS A 172 -0.80 2.14 7.71
N ALA A 173 -0.62 1.28 8.72
CA ALA A 173 0.62 1.30 9.50
C ALA A 173 1.83 1.00 8.60
N ARG A 174 2.94 1.71 8.83
CA ARG A 174 4.19 1.56 8.07
C ARG A 174 4.68 0.10 8.06
N THR A 175 4.57 -0.59 9.21
CA THR A 175 4.88 -2.02 9.32
C THR A 175 4.04 -2.91 8.39
N SER A 176 2.76 -2.59 8.23
CA SER A 176 1.87 -3.31 7.30
C SER A 176 2.22 -3.02 5.83
N ALA A 177 2.69 -1.82 5.54
CA ALA A 177 3.21 -1.45 4.23
C ALA A 177 4.51 -2.22 3.94
N ALA A 178 5.43 -2.23 4.91
CA ALA A 178 6.69 -2.96 4.82
C ALA A 178 6.49 -4.47 4.58
N LEU A 179 5.61 -5.12 5.34
CA LEU A 179 5.26 -6.53 5.09
C LEU A 179 4.76 -6.76 3.67
N LYS A 180 3.95 -5.84 3.13
CA LYS A 180 3.43 -5.94 1.75
C LYS A 180 4.53 -5.80 0.70
N LEU A 181 5.51 -4.93 0.91
CA LEU A 181 6.63 -4.74 0.00
C LEU A 181 7.66 -5.87 0.12
N LEU A 182 7.99 -6.27 1.34
CA LEU A 182 9.00 -7.30 1.60
C LEU A 182 8.62 -8.67 1.05
N HIS A 183 7.32 -9.04 1.01
CA HIS A 183 6.93 -10.35 0.47
C HIS A 183 6.85 -10.40 -1.07
N LYS A 184 6.81 -9.28 -1.75
CA LYS A 184 6.76 -9.20 -3.22
C LYS A 184 8.16 -9.06 -3.78
N ARG A 185 8.54 -9.90 -4.75
CA ARG A 185 9.85 -9.83 -5.40
C ARG A 185 10.00 -8.63 -6.34
N ASP A 186 8.89 -8.22 -6.96
CA ASP A 186 8.89 -7.22 -8.05
C ASP A 186 8.40 -5.83 -7.57
N ALA A 187 8.19 -5.62 -6.25
CA ALA A 187 7.57 -4.40 -5.77
C ALA A 187 8.61 -3.32 -5.45
N GLY A 188 8.58 -2.25 -6.21
CA GLY A 188 9.14 -0.97 -5.81
C GLY A 188 8.23 -0.23 -4.81
N GLY A 189 8.77 0.70 -4.01
CA GLY A 189 8.02 1.46 -3.00
C GLY A 189 6.81 2.23 -3.55
N SER A 190 6.80 2.55 -4.85
CA SER A 190 5.69 3.19 -5.56
C SER A 190 4.42 2.33 -5.71
N GLU A 191 4.45 1.05 -5.30
CA GLU A 191 3.34 0.10 -5.52
C GLU A 191 2.35 -0.04 -4.36
N ILE A 192 2.41 0.81 -3.35
CA ILE A 192 1.39 0.83 -2.29
C ILE A 192 0.25 1.75 -2.72
N PHE A 193 -0.83 1.15 -3.23
CA PHE A 193 -1.99 1.88 -3.75
C PHE A 193 -3.18 1.89 -2.78
N ASP A 194 -3.08 1.22 -1.63
CA ASP A 194 -4.15 1.03 -0.65
C ASP A 194 -3.90 1.81 0.67
N TRP A 195 -3.34 3.01 0.56
CA TRP A 195 -3.19 3.93 1.68
C TRP A 195 -4.55 4.39 2.24
N VAL A 196 -5.51 4.63 1.35
CA VAL A 196 -6.89 4.90 1.70
C VAL A 196 -7.75 3.79 1.11
N GLY A 197 -8.61 3.20 1.93
CA GLY A 197 -9.52 2.13 1.50
C GLY A 197 -10.95 2.47 1.89
N VAL A 198 -11.85 2.29 0.92
CA VAL A 198 -13.30 2.38 1.13
C VAL A 198 -13.91 1.02 0.87
N ARG A 199 -14.76 0.55 1.77
CA ARG A 199 -15.45 -0.73 1.62
C ARG A 199 -16.95 -0.52 1.76
N LEU A 200 -17.67 -1.04 0.76
CA LEU A 200 -19.12 -1.08 0.70
C LEU A 200 -19.54 -2.54 0.82
N VAL A 201 -20.35 -2.85 1.82
CA VAL A 201 -20.85 -4.21 2.03
C VAL A 201 -22.34 -4.24 1.72
N THR A 202 -22.73 -5.07 0.79
CA THR A 202 -24.14 -5.26 0.38
C THR A 202 -24.74 -6.48 1.07
N HIS A 203 -26.06 -6.54 1.14
CA HIS A 203 -26.74 -7.70 1.72
C HIS A 203 -26.56 -8.93 0.84
N ASP A 204 -26.54 -8.75 -0.48
CA ASP A 204 -26.37 -9.82 -1.45
C ASP A 204 -25.51 -9.39 -2.66
N ARG A 205 -25.19 -10.37 -3.52
CA ARG A 205 -24.30 -10.14 -4.69
C ARG A 205 -24.95 -9.30 -5.79
N TYR A 206 -26.26 -9.40 -5.95
CA TYR A 206 -26.96 -8.57 -6.92
C TYR A 206 -26.86 -7.08 -6.57
N ASP A 207 -26.99 -6.74 -5.30
CA ASP A 207 -26.84 -5.36 -4.84
C ASP A 207 -25.42 -4.82 -5.04
N ALA A 208 -24.39 -5.68 -5.12
CA ALA A 208 -23.04 -5.24 -5.47
C ALA A 208 -22.98 -4.66 -6.91
N LEU A 209 -23.73 -5.22 -7.86
CA LEU A 209 -23.87 -4.64 -9.21
C LEU A 209 -24.57 -3.27 -9.16
N ARG A 210 -25.62 -3.15 -8.33
CA ARG A 210 -26.33 -1.88 -8.14
C ARG A 210 -25.42 -0.82 -7.52
N VAL A 211 -24.54 -1.20 -6.59
CA VAL A 211 -23.51 -0.30 -6.04
C VAL A 211 -22.58 0.18 -7.13
N VAL A 212 -22.01 -0.70 -7.97
CA VAL A 212 -21.12 -0.31 -9.08
C VAL A 212 -21.85 0.66 -10.02
N ARG A 213 -23.10 0.35 -10.38
CA ARG A 213 -23.95 1.20 -11.22
C ARG A 213 -24.15 2.58 -10.58
N TYR A 214 -24.55 2.64 -9.31
CA TYR A 214 -24.77 3.87 -8.57
C TYR A 214 -23.51 4.76 -8.53
N LEU A 215 -22.36 4.18 -8.17
CA LEU A 215 -21.08 4.89 -8.11
C LEU A 215 -20.71 5.53 -9.45
N ARG A 216 -21.03 4.85 -10.57
CA ARG A 216 -20.81 5.35 -11.93
C ARG A 216 -21.81 6.45 -12.31
N GLU A 217 -23.10 6.21 -12.14
CA GLU A 217 -24.17 7.14 -12.56
C GLU A 217 -24.09 8.47 -11.81
N HIS A 218 -23.69 8.44 -10.54
CA HIS A 218 -23.55 9.63 -9.70
C HIS A 218 -22.13 10.21 -9.67
N ASN A 219 -21.22 9.69 -10.49
CA ASN A 219 -19.82 10.12 -10.54
C ASN A 219 -19.14 10.15 -9.16
N VAL A 220 -19.52 9.28 -8.23
CA VAL A 220 -18.85 9.12 -6.92
C VAL A 220 -17.41 8.70 -7.15
N VAL A 221 -17.20 7.79 -8.09
CA VAL A 221 -15.89 7.35 -8.58
C VAL A 221 -15.76 7.70 -10.06
N ASN A 222 -14.62 8.27 -10.44
CA ASN A 222 -14.30 8.50 -11.83
C ASN A 222 -13.73 7.21 -12.45
N PHE A 223 -14.57 6.45 -13.18
CA PHE A 223 -14.17 5.19 -13.77
C PHE A 223 -13.07 5.31 -14.85
N MET A 224 -12.88 6.49 -15.43
CA MET A 224 -11.75 6.74 -16.35
C MET A 224 -10.39 6.75 -15.63
N GLN A 225 -10.39 6.89 -14.31
CA GLN A 225 -9.20 6.87 -13.47
C GLN A 225 -9.03 5.55 -12.71
N VAL A 226 -9.82 4.54 -13.02
CA VAL A 226 -9.63 3.17 -12.50
C VAL A 226 -8.43 2.55 -13.20
N GLN A 227 -7.57 1.90 -12.42
CA GLN A 227 -6.36 1.22 -12.91
C GLN A 227 -6.73 -0.18 -13.44
N PRO A 228 -6.70 -0.44 -14.77
CA PRO A 228 -7.19 -1.69 -15.34
C PRO A 228 -6.48 -2.93 -14.79
N GLY A 229 -5.16 -2.91 -14.71
CA GLY A 229 -4.36 -4.03 -14.21
C GLY A 229 -4.49 -4.30 -12.69
N ARG A 230 -5.27 -3.46 -11.98
CA ARG A 230 -5.51 -3.56 -10.54
C ARG A 230 -6.98 -3.73 -10.17
N THR A 231 -7.82 -3.92 -11.17
CA THR A 231 -9.23 -4.29 -10.98
C THR A 231 -9.33 -5.80 -10.81
N ARG A 232 -10.09 -6.22 -9.82
CA ARG A 232 -10.33 -7.63 -9.52
C ARG A 232 -11.81 -7.84 -9.24
N ASN A 233 -12.38 -8.82 -9.88
CA ASN A 233 -13.73 -9.29 -9.60
C ASN A 233 -13.68 -10.80 -9.37
N THR A 234 -14.01 -11.21 -8.15
CA THR A 234 -14.16 -12.61 -7.73
C THR A 234 -15.52 -12.83 -7.05
N LEU A 235 -16.42 -11.82 -7.13
CA LEU A 235 -17.73 -11.85 -6.50
C LEU A 235 -18.80 -12.27 -7.49
N ILE A 236 -18.69 -11.83 -8.74
CA ILE A 236 -19.74 -11.89 -9.75
C ILE A 236 -19.21 -12.44 -11.07
N ASP A 237 -19.89 -13.42 -11.61
CA ASP A 237 -19.66 -13.95 -12.96
C ASP A 237 -20.47 -13.11 -13.95
N ILE A 238 -19.79 -12.18 -14.63
CA ILE A 238 -20.42 -11.18 -15.50
C ILE A 238 -20.98 -11.86 -16.75
N ASP A 239 -20.22 -12.75 -17.39
CA ASP A 239 -20.62 -13.40 -18.65
C ASP A 239 -21.93 -14.19 -18.45
N ARG A 240 -21.97 -14.93 -17.35
CA ARG A 240 -23.17 -15.69 -16.98
C ARG A 240 -24.37 -14.80 -16.69
N ILE A 241 -24.19 -13.65 -16.05
CA ILE A 241 -25.28 -12.69 -15.80
C ILE A 241 -25.78 -12.08 -17.07
N GLU A 242 -24.91 -11.77 -18.02
CA GLU A 242 -25.32 -11.25 -19.34
C GLU A 242 -26.18 -12.27 -20.09
N ASP A 243 -25.76 -13.53 -20.12
CA ASP A 243 -26.55 -14.62 -20.75
C ASP A 243 -27.94 -14.79 -20.11
N GLU A 244 -27.97 -14.82 -18.77
CA GLU A 244 -29.24 -14.96 -18.03
C GLU A 244 -30.16 -13.76 -18.19
N LEU A 245 -29.63 -12.55 -18.30
CA LEU A 245 -30.41 -11.35 -18.55
C LEU A 245 -31.00 -11.37 -19.97
N VAL A 246 -30.25 -11.86 -20.96
CA VAL A 246 -30.77 -12.06 -22.32
C VAL A 246 -31.91 -13.04 -22.29
N GLU A 247 -31.77 -14.21 -21.67
CA GLU A 247 -32.79 -15.24 -21.53
C GLU A 247 -34.06 -14.68 -20.84
N LEU A 248 -33.91 -14.00 -19.72
CA LEU A 248 -35.06 -13.43 -18.99
C LEU A 248 -35.79 -12.38 -19.80
N ASN A 249 -35.08 -11.54 -20.56
CA ASN A 249 -35.71 -10.57 -21.48
C ASN A 249 -36.44 -11.26 -22.65
N GLU A 250 -35.95 -12.38 -23.17
CA GLU A 250 -36.66 -13.18 -24.19
C GLU A 250 -37.92 -13.79 -23.61
N LEU A 251 -37.89 -14.33 -22.39
CA LEU A 251 -39.07 -14.83 -21.70
C LEU A 251 -40.13 -13.73 -21.49
N ALA A 252 -39.68 -12.54 -21.13
CA ALA A 252 -40.55 -11.38 -20.95
C ALA A 252 -41.20 -10.96 -22.29
N ARG A 253 -40.43 -10.85 -23.36
CA ARG A 253 -40.95 -10.56 -24.72
C ARG A 253 -41.93 -11.60 -25.23
N ALA A 254 -41.72 -12.87 -24.85
CA ALA A 254 -42.64 -13.96 -25.18
C ALA A 254 -43.90 -14.03 -24.30
N GLY A 255 -44.06 -13.09 -23.35
CA GLY A 255 -45.17 -13.06 -22.39
C GLY A 255 -45.17 -14.18 -21.37
N LYS A 256 -44.05 -14.92 -21.22
CA LYS A 256 -43.87 -16.01 -20.26
C LYS A 256 -43.39 -15.52 -18.88
N LEU A 257 -42.85 -14.33 -18.80
CA LEU A 257 -42.43 -13.66 -17.58
C LEU A 257 -42.92 -12.21 -17.62
N PRO A 258 -43.57 -11.70 -16.56
CA PRO A 258 -43.93 -10.28 -16.49
C PRO A 258 -42.68 -9.42 -16.42
N ASP A 259 -42.65 -8.29 -17.15
CA ASP A 259 -41.48 -7.37 -17.17
C ASP A 259 -41.01 -6.94 -15.77
N TYR A 260 -41.94 -6.66 -14.87
CA TYR A 260 -41.64 -6.27 -13.50
C TYR A 260 -40.99 -7.39 -12.66
N MET A 261 -41.01 -8.63 -13.12
CA MET A 261 -40.38 -9.78 -12.45
C MET A 261 -38.95 -10.08 -12.95
N VAL A 262 -38.53 -9.50 -14.08
CA VAL A 262 -37.21 -9.76 -14.68
C VAL A 262 -36.12 -9.46 -13.68
N GLU A 263 -36.15 -8.30 -13.04
CA GLU A 263 -35.13 -7.92 -12.03
C GLU A 263 -35.11 -8.87 -10.82
N SER A 264 -36.27 -9.23 -10.31
CA SER A 264 -36.36 -10.11 -9.14
C SER A 264 -35.88 -11.54 -9.45
N GLU A 265 -36.13 -12.04 -10.65
CA GLU A 265 -35.68 -13.36 -11.07
C GLU A 265 -34.15 -13.33 -11.34
N LEU A 266 -33.64 -12.28 -11.97
CA LEU A 266 -32.21 -12.10 -12.16
C LEU A 266 -31.49 -12.04 -10.81
N ARG A 267 -31.98 -11.26 -9.84
CA ARG A 267 -31.46 -11.20 -8.47
C ARG A 267 -31.35 -12.57 -7.81
N LYS A 268 -32.42 -13.36 -7.93
CA LYS A 268 -32.48 -14.72 -7.41
C LYS A 268 -31.39 -15.61 -8.03
N ARG A 269 -31.26 -15.59 -9.35
CA ARG A 269 -30.26 -16.38 -10.08
C ARG A 269 -28.84 -15.97 -9.69
N VAL A 270 -28.52 -14.67 -9.72
CA VAL A 270 -27.19 -14.14 -9.35
C VAL A 270 -26.80 -14.58 -7.95
N ASN A 271 -27.71 -14.57 -7.00
CA ASN A 271 -27.44 -14.97 -5.61
C ASN A 271 -27.27 -16.49 -5.43
N GLN A 272 -27.75 -17.29 -6.39
CA GLN A 272 -27.59 -18.75 -6.41
C GLN A 272 -26.32 -19.23 -7.14
N HIS A 273 -25.65 -18.36 -7.90
CA HIS A 273 -24.42 -18.74 -8.61
C HIS A 273 -23.30 -19.16 -7.64
N ASN A 274 -22.39 -20.00 -8.11
CA ASN A 274 -21.11 -20.16 -7.44
C ASN A 274 -20.25 -18.90 -7.62
N TYR A 275 -19.32 -18.67 -6.72
CA TYR A 275 -18.34 -17.60 -6.90
C TYR A 275 -17.41 -17.95 -8.07
N PRO A 276 -17.07 -16.97 -8.92
CA PRO A 276 -16.14 -17.19 -10.01
C PRO A 276 -14.75 -17.52 -9.48
N SER A 277 -14.05 -18.39 -10.19
CA SER A 277 -12.64 -18.67 -9.89
C SER A 277 -11.79 -17.42 -10.13
N PRO A 278 -10.85 -17.10 -9.26
CA PRO A 278 -9.95 -15.96 -9.48
C PRO A 278 -9.13 -16.18 -10.75
N PRO A 279 -9.00 -15.14 -11.61
CA PRO A 279 -8.15 -15.25 -12.80
C PRO A 279 -6.69 -15.51 -12.41
N GLU A 280 -6.01 -16.43 -13.10
CA GLU A 280 -4.66 -16.88 -12.80
C GLU A 280 -3.66 -15.71 -12.66
N LYS A 281 -3.73 -14.72 -13.55
CA LYS A 281 -2.84 -13.55 -13.57
C LYS A 281 -3.04 -12.57 -12.42
N SER A 282 -4.19 -12.60 -11.74
CA SER A 282 -4.53 -11.67 -10.64
C SER A 282 -4.52 -12.34 -9.27
N TYR A 283 -4.14 -13.61 -9.20
CA TYR A 283 -4.13 -14.35 -7.95
C TYR A 283 -3.07 -13.82 -6.99
N ASN A 284 -3.52 -13.30 -5.85
CA ASN A 284 -2.63 -12.98 -4.74
C ASN A 284 -2.49 -14.25 -3.86
N PRO A 285 -1.33 -14.88 -3.85
CA PRO A 285 -1.13 -16.14 -3.16
C PRO A 285 -1.29 -16.08 -1.63
N ASN A 286 -1.37 -14.87 -1.05
CA ASN A 286 -1.67 -14.69 0.38
C ASN A 286 -3.18 -14.60 0.65
N SER A 287 -3.99 -14.30 -0.38
CA SER A 287 -5.45 -14.26 -0.23
C SER A 287 -6.03 -15.66 -0.14
N SER A 288 -7.05 -15.84 0.70
CA SER A 288 -7.84 -17.05 0.70
C SER A 288 -8.69 -17.13 -0.57
N LEU A 289 -8.89 -18.32 -1.10
CA LEU A 289 -9.86 -18.60 -2.18
C LEU A 289 -11.30 -18.28 -1.74
N ALA A 290 -11.58 -18.28 -0.45
CA ALA A 290 -12.88 -17.91 0.11
C ALA A 290 -13.10 -16.38 0.23
N TYR A 291 -12.14 -15.55 -0.18
CA TYR A 291 -12.29 -14.09 -0.17
C TYR A 291 -12.78 -13.62 -1.53
N HIS A 292 -14.05 -13.22 -1.61
CA HIS A 292 -14.68 -12.74 -2.83
C HIS A 292 -15.00 -11.24 -2.71
N SER A 293 -14.68 -10.47 -3.76
CA SER A 293 -14.95 -9.03 -3.81
C SER A 293 -14.86 -8.51 -5.23
N ILE A 294 -15.50 -7.36 -5.46
CA ILE A 294 -15.16 -6.47 -6.57
C ILE A 294 -14.22 -5.41 -5.99
N GLN A 295 -13.02 -5.30 -6.54
CA GLN A 295 -11.98 -4.42 -6.05
C GLN A 295 -11.43 -3.55 -7.18
N PHE A 296 -11.37 -2.24 -6.95
CA PHE A 296 -10.81 -1.26 -7.86
C PHE A 296 -9.67 -0.52 -7.16
N THR A 297 -8.60 -0.20 -7.89
CA THR A 297 -7.69 0.87 -7.53
C THR A 297 -8.04 2.09 -8.37
N CYS A 298 -8.44 3.16 -7.71
CA CYS A 298 -8.86 4.39 -8.34
C CYS A 298 -7.83 5.49 -8.07
N MET A 299 -7.62 6.39 -9.04
CA MET A 299 -6.81 7.58 -8.84
C MET A 299 -7.73 8.79 -8.57
N GLN A 300 -7.44 9.53 -7.49
CA GLN A 300 -8.14 10.77 -7.17
C GLN A 300 -7.17 11.93 -7.31
N ARG A 301 -7.57 13.00 -8.03
CA ARG A 301 -6.82 14.25 -8.02
C ARG A 301 -7.02 14.91 -6.66
N ILE A 302 -5.93 15.06 -5.93
CA ILE A 302 -5.86 15.73 -4.64
C ILE A 302 -5.37 17.17 -4.87
N HIS A 303 -5.94 18.10 -4.13
CA HIS A 303 -5.62 19.50 -4.18
C HIS A 303 -5.38 19.99 -2.75
N VAL A 304 -4.14 20.32 -2.42
CA VAL A 304 -3.75 20.81 -1.10
C VAL A 304 -3.03 22.15 -1.22
N ARG A 305 -3.30 23.03 -0.27
CA ARG A 305 -2.55 24.27 -0.11
C ARG A 305 -1.36 24.00 0.78
N ASP A 306 -0.19 24.38 0.35
CA ASP A 306 1.01 24.28 1.16
C ASP A 306 0.95 25.32 2.30
N ARG A 307 0.57 24.83 3.50
CA ARG A 307 0.44 25.69 4.69
C ARG A 307 1.79 26.21 5.18
N ASP A 308 2.88 25.50 4.90
CA ASP A 308 4.20 25.89 5.37
C ASP A 308 4.63 27.20 4.71
N ASN A 309 4.37 27.37 3.42
CA ASN A 309 4.56 28.64 2.72
C ASN A 309 3.65 29.76 3.25
N MET A 310 2.43 29.44 3.68
CA MET A 310 1.53 30.41 4.31
C MET A 310 2.03 30.88 5.68
N ILE A 311 2.59 29.97 6.49
CA ILE A 311 3.14 30.29 7.82
C ILE A 311 4.40 31.17 7.67
N VAL A 312 5.27 30.83 6.73
CA VAL A 312 6.49 31.59 6.42
C VAL A 312 6.12 33.00 5.94
N SER A 313 5.16 33.14 5.01
CA SER A 313 4.67 34.43 4.55
C SER A 313 4.05 35.25 5.68
N ALA A 314 3.15 34.64 6.49
CA ALA A 314 2.52 35.34 7.62
C ALA A 314 3.52 35.71 8.72
N PHE A 315 4.60 34.93 8.90
CA PHE A 315 5.69 35.30 9.81
C PHE A 315 6.45 36.51 9.32
N PHE A 316 6.82 36.56 8.04
CA PHE A 316 7.50 37.72 7.46
C PHE A 316 6.62 38.99 7.43
N ASP A 317 5.31 38.85 7.29
CA ASP A 317 4.37 39.98 7.35
C ASP A 317 4.30 40.64 8.74
N ARG A 318 4.64 39.89 9.80
CA ARG A 318 4.67 40.37 11.18
C ARG A 318 6.00 40.97 11.61
N LEU A 319 7.08 40.76 10.83
CA LEU A 319 8.39 41.30 11.16
C LEU A 319 8.48 42.78 10.80
N PRO A 320 8.95 43.65 11.69
CA PRO A 320 9.14 45.09 11.38
C PRO A 320 10.27 45.27 10.34
N VAL A 321 9.90 45.67 9.15
CA VAL A 321 10.79 45.77 7.96
C VAL A 321 11.79 46.94 8.08
N ARG A 322 11.68 47.82 9.07
CA ARG A 322 12.50 49.04 9.16
C ARG A 322 13.97 48.70 9.46
N GLY A 323 14.78 48.71 8.41
CA GLY A 323 16.22 48.92 8.50
C GLY A 323 17.14 47.74 8.42
N ASN A 324 16.65 46.47 8.41
CA ASN A 324 17.55 45.32 8.35
C ASN A 324 17.67 44.71 6.93
N PRO A 325 18.83 44.83 6.25
CA PRO A 325 19.03 44.32 4.90
C PRO A 325 18.78 42.81 4.77
N MET A 326 19.02 42.04 5.82
CA MET A 326 18.83 40.59 5.86
C MET A 326 17.35 40.23 5.89
N VAL A 327 16.54 40.95 6.66
CA VAL A 327 15.08 40.77 6.68
C VAL A 327 14.47 41.12 5.31
N LYS A 328 15.01 42.19 4.64
CA LYS A 328 14.60 42.57 3.29
C LYS A 328 14.95 41.48 2.24
N ALA A 329 16.15 40.89 2.34
CA ALA A 329 16.58 39.84 1.45
C ALA A 329 15.77 38.51 1.67
N LEU A 330 15.51 38.18 2.93
CA LEU A 330 14.67 37.00 3.28
C LEU A 330 13.22 37.18 2.85
N ARG A 331 12.68 38.42 2.97
CA ARG A 331 11.32 38.73 2.47
C ARG A 331 11.26 38.64 0.95
N ALA A 332 12.25 39.21 0.23
CA ALA A 332 12.35 39.09 -1.22
C ALA A 332 12.54 37.63 -1.68
N TYR A 333 13.14 36.77 -0.86
CA TYR A 333 13.22 35.35 -1.11
C TYR A 333 11.88 34.63 -0.84
N ALA A 334 11.20 34.96 0.27
CA ALA A 334 9.86 34.46 0.58
C ALA A 334 8.81 34.87 -0.44
N ASP A 335 8.92 36.11 -0.97
CA ASP A 335 8.03 36.63 -2.05
C ASP A 335 8.27 35.93 -3.41
N ARG A 336 9.46 35.33 -3.60
CA ARG A 336 9.75 34.48 -4.77
C ARG A 336 9.28 33.02 -4.59
N LEU A 337 9.10 32.57 -3.35
CA LEU A 337 8.39 31.34 -3.06
C LEU A 337 6.92 31.69 -3.27
N GLU A 338 6.34 31.25 -4.40
CA GLU A 338 4.95 31.56 -4.74
C GLU A 338 4.04 31.29 -3.52
N PRO A 339 3.37 32.33 -2.95
CA PRO A 339 2.64 32.20 -1.68
C PRO A 339 1.38 31.33 -1.78
N ASN A 340 1.11 30.75 -2.94
CA ASN A 340 -0.07 29.96 -3.27
C ASN A 340 0.28 28.75 -4.15
N SER A 341 1.37 28.03 -3.88
CA SER A 341 1.60 26.77 -4.58
C SER A 341 0.55 25.75 -4.15
N ASP A 342 -0.58 25.79 -4.85
CA ASP A 342 -1.54 24.70 -4.82
C ASP A 342 -0.85 23.43 -5.32
N VAL A 343 -0.55 22.50 -4.45
CA VAL A 343 -0.01 21.21 -4.84
C VAL A 343 -1.15 20.33 -5.34
N ARG A 344 -1.04 19.91 -6.59
CA ARG A 344 -2.03 19.03 -7.23
C ARG A 344 -1.35 17.75 -7.70
N PHE A 345 -1.83 16.62 -7.23
CA PHE A 345 -1.28 15.31 -7.61
C PHE A 345 -2.40 14.27 -7.68
N LEU A 346 -2.12 13.16 -8.36
CA LEU A 346 -2.99 12.00 -8.36
C LEU A 346 -2.58 11.09 -7.21
N PHE A 347 -3.56 10.69 -6.39
CA PHE A 347 -3.34 9.78 -5.27
C PHE A 347 -4.23 8.56 -5.39
N PRO A 348 -3.68 7.34 -5.19
CA PRO A 348 -4.43 6.11 -5.31
C PRO A 348 -5.25 5.82 -4.04
N PHE A 349 -6.44 5.26 -4.26
CA PHE A 349 -7.23 4.66 -3.19
C PHE A 349 -7.87 3.37 -3.66
N GLU A 350 -8.15 2.48 -2.72
CA GLU A 350 -8.78 1.20 -2.98
C GLU A 350 -10.25 1.25 -2.64
N LEU A 351 -11.09 0.80 -3.57
CA LEU A 351 -12.51 0.57 -3.34
C LEU A 351 -12.78 -0.92 -3.38
N GLN A 352 -13.46 -1.43 -2.35
CA GLN A 352 -13.89 -2.82 -2.24
C GLN A 352 -15.40 -2.90 -2.07
N ILE A 353 -16.04 -3.77 -2.85
CA ILE A 353 -17.47 -4.09 -2.75
C ILE A 353 -17.56 -5.58 -2.44
N LEU A 354 -18.25 -5.94 -1.37
CA LEU A 354 -18.45 -7.31 -0.93
C LEU A 354 -19.94 -7.54 -0.64
N ASP A 355 -20.36 -8.79 -0.74
CA ASP A 355 -21.60 -9.21 -0.10
C ASP A 355 -21.37 -9.49 1.39
N GLN A 356 -22.42 -9.55 2.17
CA GLN A 356 -22.35 -9.78 3.62
C GLN A 356 -21.64 -11.11 3.95
N HIS A 357 -21.89 -12.16 3.19
CA HIS A 357 -21.26 -13.46 3.40
C HIS A 357 -19.72 -13.39 3.24
N SER A 358 -19.23 -12.79 2.16
CA SER A 358 -17.79 -12.61 1.92
C SER A 358 -17.16 -11.68 2.98
N TYR A 359 -17.91 -10.67 3.44
CA TYR A 359 -17.46 -9.77 4.49
C TYR A 359 -17.27 -10.52 5.83
N GLU A 360 -18.23 -11.34 6.23
CA GLU A 360 -18.15 -12.17 7.44
C GLU A 360 -16.98 -13.15 7.37
N LEU A 361 -16.80 -13.84 6.22
CA LEU A 361 -15.64 -14.71 5.98
C LEU A 361 -14.31 -13.95 6.05
N SER A 362 -14.29 -12.66 5.62
CA SER A 362 -13.09 -11.84 5.71
C SER A 362 -12.71 -11.43 7.14
N ARG A 363 -13.66 -11.52 8.08
CA ARG A 363 -13.44 -11.20 9.50
C ARG A 363 -13.14 -12.43 10.35
N SER A 364 -13.51 -13.61 9.89
CA SER A 364 -13.37 -14.86 10.60
C SER A 364 -12.78 -15.96 9.70
N GLY A 365 -12.23 -17.00 10.31
CA GLY A 365 -11.74 -18.19 9.60
C GLY A 365 -10.50 -17.94 8.73
N LEU A 366 -10.33 -18.79 7.71
CA LEU A 366 -9.14 -18.83 6.82
C LEU A 366 -8.98 -17.60 5.91
N ALA A 367 -10.05 -16.84 5.70
CA ALA A 367 -10.05 -15.60 4.91
C ALA A 367 -9.83 -14.35 5.77
N SER A 368 -9.67 -14.50 7.10
CA SER A 368 -9.50 -13.38 7.99
C SER A 368 -8.22 -12.58 7.70
N HIS A 369 -8.28 -11.28 7.99
CA HIS A 369 -7.14 -10.38 7.83
C HIS A 369 -5.92 -10.82 8.67
N HIS A 370 -6.16 -11.48 9.81
CA HIS A 370 -5.10 -12.04 10.65
C HIS A 370 -4.34 -13.15 9.92
N VAL A 371 -5.05 -14.14 9.38
CA VAL A 371 -4.44 -15.24 8.62
C VAL A 371 -3.71 -14.73 7.37
N TYR A 372 -4.28 -13.72 6.69
CA TYR A 372 -3.61 -13.07 5.57
C TYR A 372 -2.28 -12.43 5.97
N LYS A 373 -2.26 -11.66 7.07
CA LYS A 373 -1.02 -11.05 7.60
C LYS A 373 0.00 -12.09 8.03
N GLU A 374 -0.45 -13.18 8.63
CA GLU A 374 0.43 -14.27 9.04
C GLU A 374 1.13 -14.91 7.85
N ARG A 375 0.39 -15.20 6.77
CA ARG A 375 0.99 -15.70 5.53
C ARG A 375 1.99 -14.72 4.91
N GLN A 376 1.70 -13.42 4.95
CA GLN A 376 2.66 -12.40 4.50
C GLN A 376 3.92 -12.41 5.37
N ARG A 377 3.76 -12.45 6.69
CA ARG A 377 4.87 -12.48 7.64
C ARG A 377 5.76 -13.70 7.40
N GLN A 378 5.17 -14.87 7.27
CA GLN A 378 5.92 -16.11 7.01
C GLN A 378 6.77 -16.01 5.73
N ARG A 379 6.22 -15.47 4.65
CA ARG A 379 6.99 -15.26 3.41
C ARG A 379 8.10 -14.22 3.55
N VAL A 380 7.88 -13.18 4.33
CA VAL A 380 8.93 -12.19 4.63
C VAL A 380 10.04 -12.84 5.44
N LYS A 381 9.71 -13.66 6.44
CA LYS A 381 10.69 -14.45 7.20
C LYS A 381 11.51 -15.35 6.26
N GLU A 382 10.85 -16.14 5.43
CA GLU A 382 11.52 -17.02 4.47
C GLU A 382 12.47 -16.26 3.54
N ARG A 383 12.05 -15.09 3.06
CA ARG A 383 12.85 -14.25 2.15
C ARG A 383 14.04 -13.60 2.84
N LEU A 384 13.85 -13.05 4.04
CA LEU A 384 14.89 -12.31 4.76
C LEU A 384 15.79 -13.21 5.62
N LEU A 385 15.19 -14.22 6.25
CA LEU A 385 15.82 -15.02 7.31
C LEU A 385 15.99 -16.50 6.93
N GLY A 386 15.54 -16.92 5.75
CA GLY A 386 15.42 -18.35 5.37
C GLY A 386 16.68 -19.19 5.63
N GLU A 387 17.87 -18.63 5.44
CA GLU A 387 19.12 -19.32 5.76
C GLU A 387 19.39 -19.38 7.27
N SER A 388 19.05 -18.32 8.01
CA SER A 388 19.19 -18.26 9.47
C SER A 388 18.21 -19.22 10.16
N ILE A 389 16.98 -19.30 9.68
CA ILE A 389 15.96 -20.23 10.21
C ILE A 389 16.40 -21.68 9.97
N ARG A 390 16.91 -22.00 8.79
CA ARG A 390 17.39 -23.37 8.48
C ARG A 390 18.54 -23.78 9.38
N ARG A 391 19.50 -22.89 9.64
CA ARG A 391 20.65 -23.20 10.52
C ARG A 391 20.27 -23.29 12.00
N ALA A 392 19.21 -22.60 12.44
CA ALA A 392 18.75 -22.70 13.83
C ALA A 392 17.93 -23.98 14.08
N ALA A 393 17.47 -24.65 13.02
CA ALA A 393 16.75 -25.93 13.08
C ALA A 393 17.67 -27.15 12.97
N GLU A 394 18.93 -26.97 12.57
CA GLU A 394 20.03 -27.95 12.59
C GLU A 394 20.78 -27.93 13.94
#